data_ae6b3f63c2a48fca1d44ef1afb6b3b20
#
_entry.id   ae6b3f63c2a48fca1d44ef1afb6b3b20
#
_cell.length_a   1.000
_cell.length_b   1.000
_cell.length_c   1.000
_cell.angle_alpha   90.00
_cell.angle_beta   90.00
_cell.angle_gamma   90.00
#
_symmetry.space_group_name_H-M   'P 1'
#
loop_
_entity.id
_entity.type
_entity.pdbx_description
1 polymer ?
#
loop_
_entity_poly.entity_id
_entity_poly.type
_entity_poly.pdbx_seq_one_letter_code
_entity_poly.pdbx_strand_id
1 'polypeptide(L)'
;WKRVEAYGAKTGRRNVLHVMNRERAGQRRGVPILAPVLESLKQLGRYTDAEITAAVISAMFTVFVKSQNPTEGRPFGEMIPAEELIDNADQSSIELGPGAIIDLNPGEEVQFADPKHPNTGYDDFTNATIRLIGAGLEIPPEVMMKQFTTSYSAARGALNEFWRTCSMQRDWFTDDFCQPVYEEWFAEAVARGRIHALGFFTDPARRKAYTACAWNGPARTNLNPVQ
;
A
#
# COMPACT_ATOMS: atom_id res chain seq x y z
N TRP A 1 1.59 18.58 30.55
CA TRP A 1 0.84 18.91 29.33
C TRP A 1 0.26 20.30 29.48
N LYS A 2 0.49 21.20 28.52
CA LYS A 2 -0.08 22.56 28.50
C LYS A 2 -1.21 22.56 27.46
N ARG A 3 -2.39 22.98 27.89
CA ARG A 3 -3.53 23.17 26.98
C ARG A 3 -3.28 24.42 26.13
N VAL A 4 -3.41 24.30 24.82
CA VAL A 4 -3.33 25.39 23.86
C VAL A 4 -4.69 25.58 23.26
N GLU A 5 -5.24 26.81 23.36
CA GLU A 5 -6.51 27.15 22.72
C GLU A 5 -6.33 27.27 21.19
N ALA A 6 -7.34 26.84 20.42
CA ALA A 6 -7.29 26.87 18.94
C ALA A 6 -7.11 28.29 18.40
N TYR A 7 -7.62 29.28 19.11
CA TYR A 7 -7.50 30.71 18.76
C TYR A 7 -6.94 31.49 19.95
N GLY A 8 -6.11 32.46 19.65
CA GLY A 8 -5.56 33.38 20.66
C GLY A 8 -6.65 34.27 21.24
N ALA A 9 -6.85 34.23 22.56
CA ALA A 9 -7.91 34.99 23.24
C ALA A 9 -7.81 36.51 23.05
N LYS A 10 -6.58 37.06 22.89
CA LYS A 10 -6.36 38.49 22.69
C LYS A 10 -6.26 38.90 21.23
N THR A 11 -5.75 38.02 20.37
CA THR A 11 -5.43 38.34 18.98
C THR A 11 -6.44 37.79 17.99
N GLY A 12 -7.28 36.83 18.40
CA GLY A 12 -8.17 36.09 17.49
C GLY A 12 -7.44 35.25 16.46
N ARG A 13 -6.10 35.21 16.48
CA ARG A 13 -5.30 34.46 15.51
C ARG A 13 -5.40 32.95 15.79
N ARG A 14 -5.36 32.17 14.75
CA ARG A 14 -5.36 30.71 14.84
C ARG A 14 -4.02 30.23 15.38
N ASN A 15 -4.02 29.53 16.52
CA ASN A 15 -2.83 28.93 17.13
C ASN A 15 -2.56 27.50 16.64
N VAL A 16 -3.60 26.81 16.19
CA VAL A 16 -3.55 25.40 15.76
C VAL A 16 -4.34 25.24 14.47
N LEU A 17 -3.71 24.65 13.47
CA LEU A 17 -4.36 24.14 12.25
C LEU A 17 -4.70 22.68 12.48
N HIS A 18 -6.00 22.37 12.46
CA HIS A 18 -6.47 20.99 12.50
C HIS A 18 -6.99 20.62 11.11
N VAL A 19 -6.09 20.07 10.30
CA VAL A 19 -6.37 19.66 8.92
C VAL A 19 -6.96 18.26 8.94
N MET A 20 -8.20 18.12 8.53
CA MET A 20 -8.89 16.84 8.44
C MET A 20 -10.01 16.88 7.42
N ASN A 21 -10.20 15.81 6.67
CA ASN A 21 -11.39 15.63 5.84
C ASN A 21 -12.59 15.32 6.74
N ARG A 22 -13.66 16.14 6.63
CA ARG A 22 -14.89 15.99 7.40
C ARG A 22 -15.94 15.28 6.56
N GLU A 23 -16.23 14.05 6.90
CA GLU A 23 -17.23 13.23 6.21
C GLU A 23 -18.63 13.34 6.84
N ARG A 24 -18.69 13.75 8.11
CA ARG A 24 -19.96 13.84 8.87
C ARG A 24 -19.98 14.99 9.85
N ALA A 25 -21.18 15.49 10.15
CA ALA A 25 -21.39 16.53 11.15
C ALA A 25 -20.90 16.06 12.54
N GLY A 26 -20.25 16.96 13.29
CA GLY A 26 -19.74 16.68 14.63
C GLY A 26 -18.45 15.86 14.68
N GLN A 27 -17.87 15.50 13.55
CA GLN A 27 -16.57 14.79 13.50
C GLN A 27 -15.46 15.69 14.06
N ARG A 28 -14.76 15.18 15.09
CA ARG A 28 -13.68 15.92 15.76
C ARG A 28 -12.29 15.45 15.36
N ARG A 29 -12.17 14.30 14.71
CA ARG A 29 -10.90 13.74 14.21
C ARG A 29 -11.10 13.20 12.81
N GLY A 30 -10.10 13.36 11.96
CA GLY A 30 -10.06 12.74 10.65
C GLY A 30 -9.95 11.22 10.74
N VAL A 31 -10.41 10.54 9.70
CA VAL A 31 -10.17 9.11 9.49
C VAL A 31 -9.03 9.00 8.49
N PRO A 32 -8.02 8.15 8.73
CA PRO A 32 -6.96 7.94 7.75
C PRO A 32 -7.52 7.44 6.41
N ILE A 33 -7.05 7.98 5.31
CA ILE A 33 -7.52 7.61 3.97
C ILE A 33 -7.36 6.10 3.67
N LEU A 34 -6.38 5.46 4.29
CA LEU A 34 -6.12 4.03 4.14
C LEU A 34 -7.00 3.15 5.06
N ALA A 35 -7.78 3.73 5.98
CA ALA A 35 -8.56 2.95 6.94
C ALA A 35 -9.48 1.89 6.30
N PRO A 36 -10.24 2.19 5.23
CA PRO A 36 -11.15 1.23 4.61
C PRO A 36 -10.43 0.07 3.90
N VAL A 37 -9.17 0.24 3.53
CA VAL A 37 -8.41 -0.75 2.72
C VAL A 37 -7.26 -1.42 3.49
N LEU A 38 -7.04 -1.05 4.74
CA LEU A 38 -5.90 -1.53 5.54
C LEU A 38 -5.90 -3.05 5.69
N GLU A 39 -7.06 -3.66 5.91
CA GLU A 39 -7.17 -5.10 6.06
C GLU A 39 -6.92 -5.83 4.73
N SER A 40 -7.43 -5.30 3.61
CA SER A 40 -7.18 -5.85 2.28
C SER A 40 -5.70 -5.78 1.89
N LEU A 41 -5.02 -4.67 2.22
CA LEU A 41 -3.57 -4.53 2.02
C LEU A 41 -2.78 -5.56 2.83
N LYS A 42 -3.18 -5.77 4.09
CA LYS A 42 -2.53 -6.75 4.96
C LYS A 42 -2.76 -8.20 4.50
N GLN A 43 -3.96 -8.52 4.04
CA GLN A 43 -4.27 -9.83 3.48
C GLN A 43 -3.50 -10.09 2.18
N LEU A 44 -3.39 -9.09 1.31
CA LEU A 44 -2.60 -9.20 0.08
C LEU A 44 -1.12 -9.48 0.39
N GLY A 45 -0.53 -8.76 1.35
CA GLY A 45 0.84 -9.02 1.78
C GLY A 45 1.04 -10.43 2.30
N ARG A 46 0.17 -10.90 3.20
CA ARG A 46 0.23 -12.28 3.73
C ARG A 46 0.08 -13.34 2.66
N TYR A 47 -0.82 -13.12 1.70
CA TYR A 47 -1.01 -14.05 0.60
C TYR A 47 0.23 -14.13 -0.30
N THR A 48 0.82 -12.97 -0.63
CA THR A 48 2.05 -12.90 -1.41
C THR A 48 3.22 -13.61 -0.70
N ASP A 49 3.38 -13.39 0.61
CA ASP A 49 4.42 -14.06 1.41
C ASP A 49 4.22 -15.59 1.44
N ALA A 50 2.96 -16.02 1.57
CA ALA A 50 2.62 -17.45 1.55
C ALA A 50 2.92 -18.11 0.19
N GLU A 51 2.60 -17.42 -0.92
CA GLU A 51 2.89 -17.91 -2.27
C GLU A 51 4.39 -18.00 -2.55
N ILE A 52 5.15 -16.99 -2.15
CA ILE A 52 6.63 -17.03 -2.27
C ILE A 52 7.19 -18.19 -1.46
N THR A 53 6.71 -18.38 -0.23
CA THR A 53 7.15 -19.49 0.62
C THR A 53 6.80 -20.85 0.00
N ALA A 54 5.59 -20.99 -0.53
CA ALA A 54 5.17 -22.22 -1.20
C ALA A 54 5.98 -22.49 -2.47
N ALA A 55 6.32 -21.45 -3.25
CA ALA A 55 7.20 -21.58 -4.42
C ALA A 55 8.61 -22.02 -4.03
N VAL A 56 9.17 -21.49 -2.95
CA VAL A 56 10.49 -21.89 -2.42
C VAL A 56 10.46 -23.35 -1.97
N ILE A 57 9.43 -23.76 -1.22
CA ILE A 57 9.27 -25.17 -0.78
C ILE A 57 9.13 -26.09 -1.97
N SER A 58 8.35 -25.71 -2.99
CA SER A 58 8.22 -26.51 -4.22
C SER A 58 9.54 -26.68 -4.99
N ALA A 59 10.38 -25.64 -4.97
CA ALA A 59 11.71 -25.69 -5.60
C ALA A 59 12.71 -26.55 -4.82
N MET A 60 12.47 -26.80 -3.52
CA MET A 60 13.26 -27.65 -2.65
C MET A 60 12.78 -29.11 -2.66
N PHE A 61 12.32 -29.60 -3.82
CA PHE A 61 11.69 -30.91 -3.91
C PHE A 61 12.65 -32.02 -3.43
N THR A 62 12.22 -32.75 -2.40
CA THR A 62 12.98 -33.90 -1.83
C THR A 62 12.33 -35.19 -2.28
N VAL A 63 13.13 -36.13 -2.77
CA VAL A 63 12.66 -37.46 -3.16
C VAL A 63 12.71 -38.39 -1.95
N PHE A 64 11.58 -38.96 -1.56
CA PHE A 64 11.49 -39.98 -0.51
C PHE A 64 11.51 -41.36 -1.13
N VAL A 65 12.44 -42.21 -0.72
CA VAL A 65 12.56 -43.58 -1.21
C VAL A 65 12.05 -44.54 -0.14
N LYS A 66 10.94 -45.26 -0.46
CA LYS A 66 10.40 -46.32 0.39
C LYS A 66 11.06 -47.66 0.04
N SER A 67 11.75 -48.29 0.95
CA SER A 67 12.23 -49.68 0.79
C SER A 67 11.18 -50.67 1.30
N GLN A 68 10.81 -51.63 0.49
CA GLN A 68 9.87 -52.71 0.88
C GLN A 68 10.59 -53.94 1.49
N ASN A 69 11.92 -53.97 1.50
CA ASN A 69 12.70 -55.08 2.02
C ASN A 69 13.47 -54.67 3.27
N PRO A 70 13.09 -55.14 4.47
CA PRO A 70 13.77 -54.78 5.72
C PRO A 70 15.05 -55.58 6.00
N THR A 71 15.40 -56.50 5.10
CA THR A 71 16.47 -57.45 5.35
C THR A 71 17.64 -57.19 4.43
N GLU A 72 18.66 -56.59 4.74
CA GLU A 72 19.93 -56.46 4.01
C GLU A 72 20.05 -55.28 3.04
N GLY A 73 20.73 -54.30 3.49
CA GLY A 73 21.41 -53.34 2.65
C GLY A 73 20.52 -52.17 2.17
N ARG A 74 20.93 -50.98 2.47
CA ARG A 74 20.38 -49.77 1.85
C ARG A 74 20.46 -49.90 0.34
N PRO A 75 19.39 -49.73 -0.44
CA PRO A 75 19.42 -49.93 -1.89
C PRO A 75 20.44 -49.07 -2.66
N PHE A 76 20.94 -48.02 -2.02
CA PHE A 76 21.98 -47.11 -2.56
C PHE A 76 23.19 -46.95 -1.65
N GLY A 77 23.33 -47.80 -0.57
CA GLY A 77 24.35 -47.63 0.46
C GLY A 77 25.80 -47.82 -0.01
N GLU A 78 26.01 -48.47 -1.18
CA GLU A 78 27.33 -48.59 -1.78
C GLU A 78 27.67 -47.50 -2.79
N MET A 79 26.66 -46.69 -3.24
CA MET A 79 26.86 -45.66 -4.24
C MET A 79 27.02 -44.24 -3.66
N ILE A 80 26.69 -44.06 -2.39
CA ILE A 80 26.77 -42.76 -1.73
C ILE A 80 27.96 -42.77 -0.77
N PRO A 81 28.90 -41.83 -0.88
CA PRO A 81 30.00 -41.68 0.07
C PRO A 81 29.46 -41.54 1.49
N ALA A 82 30.13 -42.18 2.47
CA ALA A 82 29.71 -42.20 3.87
C ALA A 82 29.57 -40.79 4.49
N GLU A 83 30.20 -39.80 3.89
CA GLU A 83 30.16 -38.38 4.29
C GLU A 83 28.88 -37.66 3.84
N GLU A 84 28.12 -38.22 2.87
CA GLU A 84 26.86 -37.68 2.37
C GLU A 84 25.62 -38.42 2.95
N LEU A 85 25.85 -39.46 3.78
CA LEU A 85 24.78 -40.18 4.46
C LEU A 85 24.32 -39.40 5.70
N ILE A 86 23.10 -38.90 5.66
CA ILE A 86 22.46 -38.33 6.84
C ILE A 86 22.04 -39.48 7.77
N ASP A 87 22.72 -39.63 8.91
CA ASP A 87 22.43 -40.67 9.89
C ASP A 87 21.09 -40.30 10.62
N ASN A 88 20.05 -41.12 10.38
CA ASN A 88 18.72 -40.94 10.96
C ASN A 88 18.62 -41.20 12.47
N ALA A 89 19.76 -41.26 13.19
CA ALA A 89 19.77 -41.51 14.64
C ALA A 89 19.15 -40.37 15.48
N ASP A 90 19.07 -39.16 14.93
CA ASP A 90 18.39 -38.02 15.56
C ASP A 90 17.16 -37.56 14.74
N GLN A 91 16.01 -38.18 15.03
CA GLN A 91 14.72 -37.88 14.37
C GLN A 91 14.14 -36.48 14.69
N SER A 92 14.90 -35.59 15.28
CA SER A 92 14.31 -34.29 15.78
C SER A 92 14.45 -33.10 14.82
N SER A 93 15.28 -33.15 13.78
CA SER A 93 15.34 -32.11 12.76
C SER A 93 15.94 -32.59 11.46
N ILE A 94 15.13 -32.83 10.46
CA ILE A 94 15.59 -33.08 9.09
C ILE A 94 15.75 -31.71 8.41
N GLU A 95 16.99 -31.31 8.14
CA GLU A 95 17.24 -30.14 7.30
C GLU A 95 16.97 -30.49 5.83
N LEU A 96 15.89 -29.95 5.30
CA LEU A 96 15.52 -30.09 3.89
C LEU A 96 16.36 -29.14 3.04
N GLY A 97 17.32 -29.72 2.30
CA GLY A 97 18.12 -29.00 1.29
C GLY A 97 17.63 -29.29 -0.15
N PRO A 98 18.00 -28.48 -1.13
CA PRO A 98 17.69 -28.74 -2.53
C PRO A 98 18.31 -30.07 -2.98
N GLY A 99 17.47 -31.03 -3.40
CA GLY A 99 17.92 -32.35 -3.86
C GLY A 99 18.27 -33.34 -2.73
N ALA A 100 17.88 -33.10 -1.49
CA ALA A 100 18.08 -34.05 -0.40
C ALA A 100 17.30 -35.36 -0.66
N ILE A 101 17.95 -36.49 -0.54
CA ILE A 101 17.34 -37.83 -0.62
C ILE A 101 17.22 -38.37 0.81
N ILE A 102 16.01 -38.68 1.22
CA ILE A 102 15.71 -39.18 2.57
C ILE A 102 15.26 -40.64 2.47
N ASP A 103 15.99 -41.55 3.11
CA ASP A 103 15.59 -42.94 3.28
C ASP A 103 14.52 -43.05 4.36
N LEU A 104 13.44 -43.79 4.04
CA LEU A 104 12.33 -44.05 4.95
C LEU A 104 12.46 -45.41 5.63
N ASN A 105 12.00 -45.48 6.87
CA ASN A 105 11.95 -46.74 7.60
C ASN A 105 10.88 -47.69 7.02
N PRO A 106 11.07 -49.02 7.17
CA PRO A 106 10.10 -50.00 6.69
C PRO A 106 8.74 -49.80 7.32
N GLY A 107 7.71 -49.60 6.49
CA GLY A 107 6.32 -49.40 6.93
C GLY A 107 5.84 -47.94 6.90
N GLU A 108 6.69 -46.97 6.60
CA GLU A 108 6.29 -45.59 6.40
C GLU A 108 5.81 -45.37 4.95
N GLU A 109 4.66 -44.72 4.81
CA GLU A 109 4.14 -44.33 3.50
C GLU A 109 4.46 -42.86 3.21
N VAL A 110 4.92 -42.62 2.00
CA VAL A 110 5.15 -41.25 1.55
C VAL A 110 3.85 -40.61 1.12
N GLN A 111 3.49 -39.52 1.76
CA GLN A 111 2.49 -38.61 1.22
C GLN A 111 3.24 -37.47 0.53
N PHE A 112 3.16 -37.42 -0.79
CA PHE A 112 3.68 -36.28 -1.52
C PHE A 112 2.82 -35.07 -1.15
N ALA A 113 3.43 -34.08 -0.48
CA ALA A 113 2.90 -32.74 -0.53
C ALA A 113 3.21 -32.24 -1.96
N ASP A 114 2.25 -32.42 -2.88
CA ASP A 114 2.31 -31.83 -4.22
C ASP A 114 1.76 -30.40 -4.13
N PRO A 115 2.59 -29.40 -3.82
CA PRO A 115 2.17 -28.03 -3.94
C PRO A 115 2.03 -27.79 -5.44
N LYS A 116 0.76 -27.70 -5.92
CA LYS A 116 0.47 -27.36 -7.31
C LYS A 116 0.96 -25.96 -7.61
N HIS A 117 2.24 -25.81 -7.83
CA HIS A 117 2.87 -24.60 -8.33
C HIS A 117 3.22 -24.78 -9.83
N PRO A 118 3.01 -23.73 -10.64
CA PRO A 118 2.54 -22.39 -10.29
C PRO A 118 1.04 -22.34 -9.99
N ASN A 119 0.66 -21.54 -8.97
CA ASN A 119 -0.74 -21.29 -8.63
C ASN A 119 -1.38 -20.42 -9.73
N THR A 120 -2.22 -21.02 -10.54
CA THR A 120 -2.93 -20.35 -11.66
C THR A 120 -3.93 -19.27 -11.17
N GLY A 121 -4.35 -19.32 -9.91
CA GLY A 121 -5.28 -18.36 -9.32
C GLY A 121 -4.60 -17.13 -8.69
N TYR A 122 -3.27 -17.08 -8.64
CA TYR A 122 -2.55 -15.97 -7.98
C TYR A 122 -2.84 -14.61 -8.62
N ASP A 123 -2.75 -14.51 -9.94
CA ASP A 123 -2.99 -13.28 -10.67
C ASP A 123 -4.44 -12.80 -10.53
N ASP A 124 -5.40 -13.70 -10.64
CA ASP A 124 -6.81 -13.35 -10.52
C ASP A 124 -7.16 -12.85 -9.13
N PHE A 125 -6.69 -13.53 -8.08
CA PHE A 125 -6.89 -13.09 -6.70
C PHE A 125 -6.21 -11.74 -6.41
N THR A 126 -4.96 -11.58 -6.84
CA THR A 126 -4.18 -10.34 -6.67
C THR A 126 -4.86 -9.18 -7.38
N ASN A 127 -5.27 -9.36 -8.63
CA ASN A 127 -5.97 -8.35 -9.41
C ASN A 127 -7.34 -7.99 -8.82
N ALA A 128 -8.10 -8.96 -8.33
CA ALA A 128 -9.36 -8.71 -7.65
C ALA A 128 -9.17 -7.91 -6.36
N THR A 129 -8.15 -8.25 -5.57
CA THR A 129 -7.82 -7.54 -4.34
C THR A 129 -7.34 -6.12 -4.61
N ILE A 130 -6.50 -5.90 -5.63
CA ILE A 130 -6.06 -4.57 -6.04
C ILE A 130 -7.25 -3.70 -6.49
N ARG A 131 -8.21 -4.28 -7.23
CA ARG A 131 -9.45 -3.56 -7.62
C ARG A 131 -10.27 -3.16 -6.41
N LEU A 132 -10.39 -4.03 -5.41
CA LEU A 132 -11.09 -3.72 -4.15
C LEU A 132 -10.41 -2.59 -3.38
N ILE A 133 -9.08 -2.61 -3.29
CA ILE A 133 -8.28 -1.54 -2.68
C ILE A 133 -8.47 -0.24 -3.46
N GLY A 134 -8.39 -0.29 -4.79
CA GLY A 134 -8.60 0.86 -5.67
C GLY A 134 -9.98 1.50 -5.48
N ALA A 135 -11.02 0.67 -5.41
CA ALA A 135 -12.38 1.13 -5.14
C ALA A 135 -12.52 1.82 -3.77
N GLY A 136 -11.86 1.29 -2.73
CA GLY A 136 -11.86 1.89 -1.40
C GLY A 136 -11.08 3.20 -1.30
N LEU A 137 -10.15 3.47 -2.22
CA LEU A 137 -9.35 4.70 -2.31
C LEU A 137 -9.83 5.64 -3.42
N GLU A 138 -10.89 5.30 -4.13
CA GLU A 138 -11.38 6.04 -5.31
C GLU A 138 -10.31 6.17 -6.42
N ILE A 139 -9.43 5.17 -6.54
CA ILE A 139 -8.39 5.09 -7.56
C ILE A 139 -8.78 4.02 -8.57
N PRO A 140 -8.95 4.36 -9.86
CA PRO A 140 -9.22 3.37 -10.90
C PRO A 140 -8.10 2.31 -10.99
N PRO A 141 -8.43 1.04 -11.24
CA PRO A 141 -7.45 -0.04 -11.30
C PRO A 141 -6.39 0.18 -12.38
N GLU A 142 -6.74 0.80 -13.50
CA GLU A 142 -5.81 1.13 -14.58
C GLU A 142 -4.70 2.08 -14.11
N VAL A 143 -5.03 3.04 -13.24
CA VAL A 143 -4.08 3.99 -12.65
C VAL A 143 -3.25 3.29 -11.58
N MET A 144 -3.89 2.47 -10.73
CA MET A 144 -3.23 1.78 -9.63
C MET A 144 -2.20 0.77 -10.11
N MET A 145 -2.55 -0.03 -11.14
CA MET A 145 -1.67 -1.03 -11.75
C MET A 145 -0.77 -0.46 -12.83
N LYS A 146 -0.99 0.80 -13.26
CA LYS A 146 -0.33 1.45 -14.41
C LYS A 146 -0.47 0.64 -15.70
N GLN A 147 -1.58 -0.06 -15.84
CA GLN A 147 -1.90 -0.91 -17.00
C GLN A 147 -3.16 -0.39 -17.68
N PHE A 148 -3.02 0.03 -18.92
CA PHE A 148 -4.11 0.54 -19.75
C PHE A 148 -4.40 -0.48 -20.86
N THR A 149 -5.04 -1.59 -20.50
CA THR A 149 -5.43 -2.67 -21.44
C THR A 149 -6.80 -2.43 -22.07
N THR A 150 -7.54 -1.42 -21.59
CA THR A 150 -8.86 -1.05 -22.08
C THR A 150 -8.78 -0.13 -23.29
N SER A 151 -9.93 0.08 -23.97
CA SER A 151 -10.01 1.03 -25.08
C SER A 151 -9.59 2.45 -24.64
N TYR A 152 -9.08 3.24 -25.58
CA TYR A 152 -8.70 4.64 -25.32
C TYR A 152 -9.80 5.45 -24.62
N SER A 153 -11.05 5.28 -25.04
CA SER A 153 -12.19 5.98 -24.44
C SER A 153 -12.44 5.57 -22.99
N ALA A 154 -12.31 4.29 -22.67
CA ALA A 154 -12.45 3.77 -21.30
C ALA A 154 -11.31 4.26 -20.41
N ALA A 155 -10.07 4.16 -20.88
CA ALA A 155 -8.88 4.66 -20.17
C ALA A 155 -9.00 6.17 -19.88
N ARG A 156 -9.47 6.95 -20.87
CA ARG A 156 -9.71 8.38 -20.69
C ARG A 156 -10.82 8.66 -19.69
N GLY A 157 -11.88 7.84 -19.68
CA GLY A 157 -12.95 7.91 -18.68
C GLY A 157 -12.42 7.70 -17.26
N ALA A 158 -11.65 6.64 -17.04
CA ALA A 158 -11.03 6.32 -15.76
C ALA A 158 -10.08 7.44 -15.28
N LEU A 159 -9.23 7.96 -16.17
CA LEU A 159 -8.35 9.08 -15.84
C LEU A 159 -9.12 10.35 -15.51
N ASN A 160 -10.25 10.62 -16.17
CA ASN A 160 -11.09 11.79 -15.87
C ASN A 160 -11.70 11.70 -14.47
N GLU A 161 -12.20 10.54 -14.10
CA GLU A 161 -12.76 10.31 -12.77
C GLU A 161 -11.69 10.44 -11.69
N PHE A 162 -10.53 9.87 -11.90
CA PHE A 162 -9.38 10.01 -11.00
C PHE A 162 -8.97 11.49 -10.81
N TRP A 163 -8.90 12.26 -11.91
CA TRP A 163 -8.60 13.68 -11.83
C TRP A 163 -9.64 14.47 -11.05
N ARG A 164 -10.91 14.08 -11.15
CA ARG A 164 -12.00 14.69 -10.38
C ARG A 164 -11.79 14.46 -8.89
N THR A 165 -11.48 13.23 -8.48
CA THR A 165 -11.14 12.90 -7.10
C THR A 165 -9.92 13.68 -6.63
N CYS A 166 -8.85 13.74 -7.42
CA CYS A 166 -7.65 14.53 -7.10
C CYS A 166 -7.98 16.03 -6.95
N SER A 167 -8.87 16.57 -7.79
CA SER A 167 -9.28 17.97 -7.70
C SER A 167 -10.00 18.26 -6.37
N MET A 168 -10.96 17.42 -6.00
CA MET A 168 -11.68 17.55 -4.71
C MET A 168 -10.71 17.49 -3.51
N GLN A 169 -9.77 16.54 -3.51
CA GLN A 169 -8.77 16.41 -2.44
C GLN A 169 -7.85 17.64 -2.38
N ARG A 170 -7.50 18.20 -3.53
CA ARG A 170 -6.68 19.41 -3.62
C ARG A 170 -7.43 20.61 -3.08
N ASP A 171 -8.67 20.82 -3.50
CA ASP A 171 -9.48 21.95 -3.07
C ASP A 171 -9.65 21.94 -1.55
N TRP A 172 -9.99 20.78 -0.99
CA TRP A 172 -10.04 20.59 0.46
C TRP A 172 -8.71 20.94 1.15
N PHE A 173 -7.59 20.43 0.65
CA PHE A 173 -6.28 20.68 1.25
C PHE A 173 -5.86 22.15 1.15
N THR A 174 -6.17 22.80 0.03
CA THR A 174 -5.86 24.22 -0.15
C THR A 174 -6.68 25.11 0.78
N ASP A 175 -7.95 24.80 1.01
CA ASP A 175 -8.81 25.56 1.91
C ASP A 175 -8.45 25.37 3.39
N ASP A 176 -8.15 24.15 3.80
CA ASP A 176 -7.88 23.82 5.21
C ASP A 176 -6.43 24.10 5.63
N PHE A 177 -5.48 24.05 4.71
CA PHE A 177 -4.06 24.23 5.01
C PHE A 177 -3.42 25.41 4.28
N CYS A 178 -3.42 25.43 2.96
CA CYS A 178 -2.63 26.42 2.21
C CYS A 178 -3.15 27.84 2.43
N GLN A 179 -4.46 28.05 2.34
CA GLN A 179 -5.08 29.35 2.49
C GLN A 179 -4.86 29.94 3.90
N PRO A 180 -5.10 29.22 5.01
CA PRO A 180 -4.81 29.73 6.35
C PRO A 180 -3.34 30.06 6.61
N VAL A 181 -2.42 29.25 6.08
CA VAL A 181 -0.97 29.49 6.20
C VAL A 181 -0.58 30.76 5.44
N TYR A 182 -1.12 30.93 4.22
CA TYR A 182 -0.89 32.10 3.40
C TYR A 182 -1.43 33.37 4.06
N GLU A 183 -2.63 33.32 4.64
CA GLU A 183 -3.21 34.46 5.36
C GLU A 183 -2.36 34.92 6.54
N GLU A 184 -1.80 34.01 7.31
CA GLU A 184 -0.91 34.34 8.44
C GLU A 184 0.43 34.89 7.95
N TRP A 185 1.00 34.29 6.90
CA TRP A 185 2.22 34.82 6.28
C TRP A 185 2.01 36.24 5.73
N PHE A 186 0.90 36.45 5.02
CA PHE A 186 0.57 37.75 4.46
C PHE A 186 0.38 38.81 5.56
N ALA A 187 -0.33 38.47 6.64
CA ALA A 187 -0.51 39.35 7.79
C ALA A 187 0.81 39.75 8.43
N GLU A 188 1.76 38.80 8.56
CA GLU A 188 3.10 39.08 9.06
C GLU A 188 3.88 40.00 8.11
N ALA A 189 3.79 39.75 6.80
CA ALA A 189 4.47 40.58 5.80
C ALA A 189 3.97 42.03 5.80
N VAL A 190 2.67 42.25 5.98
CA VAL A 190 2.08 43.59 6.12
C VAL A 190 2.51 44.22 7.44
N ALA A 191 2.50 43.48 8.57
CA ALA A 191 2.91 43.99 9.87
C ALA A 191 4.39 44.40 9.90
N ARG A 192 5.23 43.70 9.15
CA ARG A 192 6.70 44.04 9.00
C ARG A 192 6.95 45.12 7.95
N GLY A 193 5.92 45.67 7.32
CA GLY A 193 6.07 46.69 6.27
C GLY A 193 6.63 46.19 4.95
N ARG A 194 6.72 44.86 4.70
CA ARG A 194 7.18 44.28 3.44
C ARG A 194 6.14 44.43 2.32
N ILE A 195 4.86 44.42 2.69
CA ILE A 195 3.73 44.56 1.77
C ILE A 195 2.89 45.75 2.24
N HIS A 196 2.58 46.65 1.31
CA HIS A 196 1.69 47.78 1.59
C HIS A 196 0.25 47.37 1.31
N ALA A 197 -0.58 47.24 2.35
CA ALA A 197 -2.00 46.86 2.26
C ALA A 197 -2.81 47.74 3.18
N LEU A 198 -3.37 48.82 2.60
CA LEU A 198 -4.13 49.82 3.35
C LEU A 198 -5.44 49.22 3.90
N GLY A 199 -5.64 49.35 5.22
CA GLY A 199 -6.87 48.87 5.87
C GLY A 199 -6.89 47.34 6.12
N PHE A 200 -5.78 46.67 5.93
CA PHE A 200 -5.71 45.20 6.13
C PHE A 200 -6.09 44.72 7.54
N PHE A 201 -5.68 45.45 8.57
CA PHE A 201 -6.00 45.10 9.97
C PHE A 201 -7.29 45.70 10.50
N THR A 202 -7.82 46.70 9.82
CA THR A 202 -9.02 47.44 10.28
C THR A 202 -10.31 46.99 9.60
N ASP A 203 -10.22 46.47 8.37
CA ASP A 203 -11.37 46.08 7.56
C ASP A 203 -11.28 44.58 7.17
N PRO A 204 -12.14 43.70 7.71
CA PRO A 204 -12.17 42.30 7.38
C PRO A 204 -12.43 42.01 5.88
N ALA A 205 -13.20 42.84 5.20
CA ALA A 205 -13.49 42.68 3.77
C ALA A 205 -12.24 42.95 2.93
N ARG A 206 -11.48 43.99 3.28
CA ARG A 206 -10.18 44.26 2.64
C ARG A 206 -9.17 43.18 2.93
N ARG A 207 -9.11 42.70 4.17
CA ARG A 207 -8.24 41.55 4.52
C ARG A 207 -8.51 40.37 3.61
N LYS A 208 -9.79 39.98 3.47
CA LYS A 208 -10.19 38.86 2.60
C LYS A 208 -9.86 39.13 1.13
N ALA A 209 -10.04 40.34 0.64
CA ALA A 209 -9.70 40.69 -0.73
C ALA A 209 -8.17 40.59 -1.01
N TYR A 210 -7.36 41.08 -0.09
CA TYR A 210 -5.89 41.02 -0.22
C TYR A 210 -5.36 39.58 -0.15
N THR A 211 -5.98 38.68 0.61
CA THR A 211 -5.56 37.29 0.76
C THR A 211 -6.26 36.33 -0.19
N ALA A 212 -7.15 36.84 -1.05
CA ALA A 212 -7.76 36.03 -2.10
C ALA A 212 -6.71 35.58 -3.10
N CYS A 213 -6.53 34.28 -3.25
CA CYS A 213 -5.59 33.68 -4.21
C CYS A 213 -6.19 32.42 -4.82
N ALA A 214 -5.68 32.04 -5.99
CA ALA A 214 -6.02 30.80 -6.64
C ALA A 214 -4.86 29.81 -6.50
N TRP A 215 -5.18 28.61 -6.02
CA TRP A 215 -4.20 27.53 -5.84
C TRP A 215 -4.19 26.61 -7.05
N ASN A 216 -3.23 26.81 -7.94
CA ASN A 216 -3.11 26.02 -9.15
C ASN A 216 -2.16 24.84 -8.94
N GLY A 217 -2.67 23.62 -9.08
CA GLY A 217 -1.85 22.42 -9.10
C GLY A 217 -1.44 22.03 -10.53
N PRO A 218 -0.75 20.90 -10.70
CA PRO A 218 -0.41 20.37 -12.02
C PRO A 218 -1.64 20.29 -12.91
N ALA A 219 -1.51 20.76 -14.14
CA ALA A 219 -2.58 20.68 -15.12
C ALA A 219 -2.81 19.21 -15.53
N ARG A 220 -4.06 18.91 -15.91
CA ARG A 220 -4.38 17.61 -16.50
C ARG A 220 -3.62 17.44 -17.80
N THR A 221 -2.90 16.32 -17.92
CA THR A 221 -2.19 15.98 -19.14
C THR A 221 -3.20 15.70 -20.26
N ASN A 222 -3.06 16.39 -21.38
CA ASN A 222 -3.90 16.12 -22.54
C ASN A 222 -3.33 14.88 -23.26
N LEU A 223 -4.10 13.80 -23.29
CA LEU A 223 -3.69 12.56 -23.96
C LEU A 223 -3.93 12.59 -25.49
N ASN A 224 -4.35 13.73 -26.03
CA ASN A 224 -4.59 13.83 -27.45
C ASN A 224 -3.27 14.17 -28.19
N PRO A 225 -2.69 13.25 -28.98
CA PRO A 225 -1.41 13.48 -29.68
C PRO A 225 -1.52 14.47 -30.86
N VAL A 226 -2.69 15.03 -31.15
CA VAL A 226 -2.97 15.85 -32.33
C VAL A 226 -3.23 17.34 -31.95
N GLN A 227 -2.95 17.72 -30.70
CA GLN A 227 -2.99 19.14 -30.30
C GLN A 227 -1.66 19.60 -29.76
#